data_82d01d96f036fcdb21c727657880d291
#
_entry.id   82d01d96f036fcdb21c727657880d291
#
_cell.length_a   1.000
_cell.length_b   1.000
_cell.length_c   1.000
_cell.angle_alpha   90.00
_cell.angle_beta   90.00
_cell.angle_gamma   90.00
#
_symmetry.space_group_name_H-M   'P 1'
#
loop_
_entity.id
_entity.type
_entity.pdbx_description
1 polymer ?
#
loop_
_entity_poly.entity_id
_entity_poly.type
_entity_poly.pdbx_seq_one_letter_code
_entity_poly.pdbx_strand_id
1 'polypeptide(L)'
;MKNFFIKSLNGMAFGLFSSLIVGLILKQIGTLFNIEFLIYLGSFSQLLMGAGIGVGVAYALESPVLILISSAITGMYGAGSINFVDGQAILKVGEPMGAYFSVIFGLLISKQIAGKTKFDIILLPMTTIVFGCLLGKFFAPYISAIITEIGVIVNKTTELRPILMGLTLSVIMGIILTLPISSAAIGISLGLSGLAAGAALTGCCCQMIGFAVMSYDDNDLGTVFSIGFGTSMIQIPNIIKNPIIWIPPIASSAILGVLSTTIFKLSSNSIASGMGTSGFVGQIASFTANGMSYLPTMIILHFLLPAILTFIIYKLLKKKGYIKAGDLKI
;
A
#
# COMPACT_ATOMS: atom_id res chain seq x y z
N MET A 1 -17.46 -12.38 -11.47
CA MET A 1 -16.36 -12.46 -10.49
C MET A 1 -15.33 -11.34 -10.66
N LYS A 2 -14.73 -11.13 -11.85
CA LYS A 2 -13.70 -10.07 -12.07
C LYS A 2 -14.16 -8.67 -11.61
N ASN A 3 -15.37 -8.24 -11.96
CA ASN A 3 -15.92 -6.93 -11.56
C ASN A 3 -16.14 -6.80 -10.04
N PHE A 4 -16.46 -7.88 -9.35
CA PHE A 4 -16.58 -7.88 -7.89
C PHE A 4 -15.23 -7.58 -7.22
N PHE A 5 -14.17 -8.30 -7.62
CA PHE A 5 -12.83 -8.07 -7.08
C PHE A 5 -12.31 -6.65 -7.41
N ILE A 6 -12.55 -6.16 -8.62
CA ILE A 6 -12.15 -4.80 -9.00
C ILE A 6 -12.86 -3.75 -8.13
N LYS A 7 -14.19 -3.86 -7.96
CA LYS A 7 -14.96 -2.93 -7.12
C LYS A 7 -14.50 -2.99 -5.66
N SER A 8 -14.33 -4.18 -5.10
CA SER A 8 -13.92 -4.36 -3.70
C SER A 8 -12.50 -3.84 -3.44
N LEU A 9 -11.56 -4.07 -4.36
CA LEU A 9 -10.19 -3.55 -4.25
C LEU A 9 -10.12 -2.03 -4.42
N ASN A 10 -10.97 -1.44 -5.28
CA ASN A 10 -11.13 0.02 -5.31
C ASN A 10 -11.60 0.57 -3.96
N GLY A 11 -12.62 -0.06 -3.37
CA GLY A 11 -13.10 0.33 -2.05
C GLY A 11 -12.04 0.20 -0.97
N MET A 12 -11.27 -0.89 -1.00
CA MET A 12 -10.11 -1.09 -0.13
C MET A 12 -9.08 0.04 -0.29
N ALA A 13 -8.73 0.38 -1.55
CA ALA A 13 -7.75 1.42 -1.83
C ALA A 13 -8.20 2.80 -1.33
N PHE A 14 -9.46 3.17 -1.54
CA PHE A 14 -10.02 4.44 -1.02
C PHE A 14 -10.06 4.48 0.50
N GLY A 15 -10.47 3.37 1.15
CA GLY A 15 -10.47 3.27 2.60
C GLY A 15 -9.07 3.37 3.20
N LEU A 16 -8.10 2.70 2.59
CA LEU A 16 -6.69 2.75 2.99
C LEU A 16 -6.11 4.16 2.77
N PHE A 17 -6.41 4.78 1.63
CA PHE A 17 -5.93 6.13 1.34
C PHE A 17 -6.46 7.14 2.36
N SER A 18 -7.77 7.12 2.61
CA SER A 18 -8.44 8.10 3.50
C SER A 18 -8.01 7.97 4.98
N SER A 19 -7.52 6.82 5.41
CA SER A 19 -7.10 6.58 6.79
C SER A 19 -5.58 6.51 6.92
N LEU A 20 -4.94 5.47 6.38
CA LEU A 20 -3.50 5.24 6.57
C LEU A 20 -2.67 6.32 5.89
N ILE A 21 -2.92 6.61 4.60
CA ILE A 21 -2.05 7.52 3.83
C ILE A 21 -2.26 8.97 4.24
N VAL A 22 -3.51 9.43 4.35
CA VAL A 22 -3.81 10.79 4.83
C VAL A 22 -3.27 10.95 6.27
N GLY A 23 -3.44 9.93 7.12
CA GLY A 23 -2.87 9.92 8.47
C GLY A 23 -1.35 10.05 8.47
N LEU A 24 -0.66 9.36 7.57
CA LEU A 24 0.79 9.48 7.41
C LEU A 24 1.21 10.88 6.98
N ILE A 25 0.52 11.48 6.00
CA ILE A 25 0.79 12.83 5.52
C ILE A 25 0.61 13.85 6.65
N LEU A 26 -0.50 13.77 7.41
CA LEU A 26 -0.76 14.64 8.55
C LEU A 26 0.35 14.53 9.61
N LYS A 27 0.72 13.29 9.96
CA LYS A 27 1.80 13.02 10.92
C LYS A 27 3.13 13.62 10.43
N GLN A 28 3.44 13.48 9.15
CA GLN A 28 4.68 13.99 8.58
C GLN A 28 4.72 15.52 8.57
N ILE A 29 3.62 16.19 8.19
CA ILE A 29 3.47 17.64 8.28
C ILE A 29 3.65 18.10 9.72
N GLY A 30 2.99 17.43 10.66
CA GLY A 30 3.11 17.71 12.10
C GLY A 30 4.56 17.60 12.59
N THR A 31 5.28 16.57 12.15
CA THR A 31 6.69 16.38 12.50
C THR A 31 7.59 17.47 11.92
N LEU A 32 7.38 17.86 10.65
CA LEU A 32 8.18 18.89 9.98
C LEU A 32 7.99 20.27 10.60
N PHE A 33 6.77 20.62 10.99
CA PHE A 33 6.44 21.92 11.57
C PHE A 33 6.32 21.92 13.09
N ASN A 34 6.66 20.79 13.76
CA ASN A 34 6.54 20.60 15.20
C ASN A 34 5.12 20.87 15.75
N ILE A 35 4.09 20.45 15.01
CA ILE A 35 2.68 20.60 15.39
C ILE A 35 2.18 19.27 16.00
N GLU A 36 2.25 19.13 17.31
CA GLU A 36 1.87 17.90 18.05
C GLU A 36 0.45 17.43 17.74
N PHE A 37 -0.49 18.35 17.57
CA PHE A 37 -1.87 18.03 17.22
C PHE A 37 -1.98 17.25 15.89
N LEU A 38 -1.24 17.64 14.87
CA LEU A 38 -1.22 16.92 13.59
C LEU A 38 -0.53 15.57 13.69
N ILE A 39 0.52 15.45 14.51
CA ILE A 39 1.18 14.16 14.80
C ILE A 39 0.19 13.20 15.46
N TYR A 40 -0.56 13.69 16.45
CA TYR A 40 -1.58 12.91 17.13
C TYR A 40 -2.71 12.47 16.17
N LEU A 41 -3.31 13.41 15.44
CA LEU A 41 -4.38 13.11 14.47
C LEU A 41 -3.92 12.13 13.39
N GLY A 42 -2.71 12.33 12.87
CA GLY A 42 -2.13 11.43 11.87
C GLY A 42 -1.96 10.02 12.40
N SER A 43 -1.44 9.88 13.62
CA SER A 43 -1.27 8.58 14.28
C SER A 43 -2.61 7.90 14.55
N PHE A 44 -3.60 8.66 15.04
CA PHE A 44 -4.96 8.19 15.27
C PHE A 44 -5.64 7.69 13.97
N SER A 45 -5.51 8.48 12.89
CA SER A 45 -6.05 8.10 11.58
C SER A 45 -5.45 6.79 11.05
N GLN A 46 -4.14 6.59 11.22
CA GLN A 46 -3.47 5.35 10.80
C GLN A 46 -3.98 4.13 11.58
N LEU A 47 -4.25 4.27 12.89
CA LEU A 47 -4.80 3.18 13.71
C LEU A 47 -6.18 2.71 13.22
N LEU A 48 -6.95 3.61 12.60
CA LEU A 48 -8.29 3.33 12.06
C LEU A 48 -8.28 2.77 10.62
N MET A 49 -7.11 2.41 10.08
CA MET A 49 -6.98 1.87 8.71
C MET A 49 -7.94 0.71 8.44
N GLY A 50 -8.04 -0.24 9.36
CA GLY A 50 -8.94 -1.39 9.22
C GLY A 50 -10.41 -0.98 9.08
N ALA A 51 -10.85 0.02 9.85
CA ALA A 51 -12.19 0.59 9.73
C ALA A 51 -12.41 1.27 8.38
N GLY A 52 -11.43 2.07 7.93
CA GLY A 52 -11.45 2.72 6.62
C GLY A 52 -11.61 1.72 5.48
N ILE A 53 -10.80 0.65 5.48
CA ILE A 53 -10.91 -0.44 4.50
C ILE A 53 -12.29 -1.09 4.58
N GLY A 54 -12.78 -1.40 5.79
CA GLY A 54 -14.10 -2.03 5.98
C GLY A 54 -15.23 -1.22 5.36
N VAL A 55 -15.30 0.06 5.67
CA VAL A 55 -16.29 0.98 5.13
C VAL A 55 -16.14 1.12 3.62
N GLY A 56 -14.91 1.33 3.12
CA GLY A 56 -14.63 1.52 1.70
C GLY A 56 -15.04 0.31 0.85
N VAL A 57 -14.72 -0.90 1.28
CA VAL A 57 -15.12 -2.15 0.59
C VAL A 57 -16.63 -2.32 0.59
N ALA A 58 -17.29 -2.13 1.73
CA ALA A 58 -18.74 -2.26 1.84
C ALA A 58 -19.48 -1.22 1.01
N TYR A 59 -18.98 0.01 0.96
CA TYR A 59 -19.50 1.10 0.12
C TYR A 59 -19.37 0.77 -1.38
N ALA A 60 -18.17 0.40 -1.82
CA ALA A 60 -17.91 0.08 -3.23
C ALA A 60 -18.70 -1.12 -3.75
N LEU A 61 -19.09 -2.02 -2.85
CA LEU A 61 -19.96 -3.15 -3.14
C LEU A 61 -21.45 -2.84 -2.93
N GLU A 62 -21.82 -1.58 -2.73
CA GLU A 62 -23.23 -1.13 -2.62
C GLU A 62 -23.98 -1.91 -1.52
N SER A 63 -23.38 -2.00 -0.34
CA SER A 63 -23.94 -2.76 0.79
C SER A 63 -24.98 -1.93 1.56
N PRO A 64 -26.03 -2.55 2.13
CA PRO A 64 -26.93 -1.88 3.06
C PRO A 64 -26.17 -1.17 4.19
N VAL A 65 -26.71 -0.05 4.68
CA VAL A 65 -26.07 0.82 5.68
C VAL A 65 -25.62 0.06 6.94
N LEU A 66 -26.45 -0.88 7.42
CA LEU A 66 -26.12 -1.68 8.60
C LEU A 66 -24.88 -2.57 8.38
N ILE A 67 -24.75 -3.19 7.19
CA ILE A 67 -23.56 -3.96 6.82
C ILE A 67 -22.36 -3.02 6.68
N LEU A 68 -22.53 -1.85 6.07
CA LEU A 68 -21.46 -0.87 5.87
C LEU A 68 -20.85 -0.44 7.22
N ILE A 69 -21.69 -0.06 8.19
CA ILE A 69 -21.22 0.36 9.52
C ILE A 69 -20.53 -0.81 10.25
N SER A 70 -21.11 -2.00 10.21
CA SER A 70 -20.55 -3.19 10.86
C SER A 70 -19.23 -3.64 10.23
N SER A 71 -19.04 -3.34 8.94
CA SER A 71 -17.79 -3.64 8.24
C SER A 71 -16.59 -2.85 8.78
N ALA A 72 -16.81 -1.69 9.42
CA ALA A 72 -15.75 -0.97 10.13
C ALA A 72 -15.18 -1.82 11.28
N ILE A 73 -16.04 -2.45 12.08
CA ILE A 73 -15.65 -3.31 13.20
C ILE A 73 -14.93 -4.55 12.68
N THR A 74 -15.49 -5.18 11.64
CA THR A 74 -14.93 -6.37 11.00
C THR A 74 -13.56 -6.09 10.40
N GLY A 75 -13.39 -4.94 9.77
CA GLY A 75 -12.12 -4.51 9.20
C GLY A 75 -11.06 -4.25 10.27
N MET A 76 -11.40 -3.59 11.38
CA MET A 76 -10.50 -3.40 12.53
C MET A 76 -10.03 -4.74 13.14
N TYR A 77 -10.96 -5.68 13.31
CA TYR A 77 -10.63 -7.01 13.80
C TYR A 77 -9.71 -7.76 12.83
N GLY A 78 -10.09 -7.80 11.55
CA GLY A 78 -9.34 -8.50 10.52
C GLY A 78 -7.95 -7.95 10.27
N ALA A 79 -7.79 -6.63 10.42
CA ALA A 79 -6.48 -5.98 10.38
C ALA A 79 -5.59 -6.38 11.58
N GLY A 80 -6.16 -6.92 12.65
CA GLY A 80 -5.44 -7.11 13.91
C GLY A 80 -5.03 -5.79 14.56
N SER A 81 -5.80 -4.71 14.33
CA SER A 81 -5.50 -3.38 14.84
C SER A 81 -5.73 -3.26 16.34
N ILE A 82 -6.59 -4.10 16.90
CA ILE A 82 -6.89 -4.15 18.34
C ILE A 82 -6.56 -5.55 18.85
N ASN A 83 -5.68 -5.65 19.83
CA ASN A 83 -5.37 -6.89 20.54
C ASN A 83 -5.60 -6.70 22.04
N PHE A 84 -6.22 -7.67 22.68
CA PHE A 84 -6.39 -7.68 24.13
C PHE A 84 -5.27 -8.52 24.75
N VAL A 85 -4.45 -7.88 25.58
CA VAL A 85 -3.38 -8.52 26.35
C VAL A 85 -3.60 -8.14 27.81
N ASP A 86 -3.75 -9.12 28.68
CA ASP A 86 -4.02 -8.93 30.11
C ASP A 86 -5.20 -7.98 30.41
N GLY A 87 -6.25 -8.06 29.58
CA GLY A 87 -7.46 -7.23 29.72
C GLY A 87 -7.32 -5.80 29.18
N GLN A 88 -6.15 -5.40 28.69
CA GLN A 88 -5.91 -4.07 28.11
C GLN A 88 -5.95 -4.16 26.58
N ALA A 89 -6.59 -3.17 25.94
CA ALA A 89 -6.62 -3.04 24.49
C ALA A 89 -5.34 -2.37 24.00
N ILE A 90 -4.52 -3.11 23.26
CA ILE A 90 -3.33 -2.59 22.58
C ILE A 90 -3.70 -2.28 21.14
N LEU A 91 -3.51 -1.02 20.75
CA LEU A 91 -3.75 -0.53 19.40
C LEU A 91 -2.47 -0.54 18.58
N LYS A 92 -2.53 -1.03 17.35
CA LYS A 92 -1.45 -0.96 16.36
C LYS A 92 -2.00 -0.75 14.97
N VAL A 93 -1.19 -0.21 14.07
CA VAL A 93 -1.51 -0.21 12.64
C VAL A 93 -1.55 -1.67 12.17
N GLY A 94 -2.68 -2.08 11.64
CA GLY A 94 -2.93 -3.46 11.28
C GLY A 94 -2.47 -3.82 9.85
N GLU A 95 -2.87 -5.02 9.40
CA GLU A 95 -2.54 -5.53 8.07
C GLU A 95 -3.72 -5.33 7.10
N PRO A 96 -3.54 -4.62 5.97
CA PRO A 96 -4.61 -4.31 5.03
C PRO A 96 -5.32 -5.55 4.45
N MET A 97 -4.57 -6.61 4.12
CA MET A 97 -5.16 -7.83 3.57
C MET A 97 -6.05 -8.57 4.58
N GLY A 98 -5.64 -8.58 5.84
CA GLY A 98 -6.46 -9.14 6.91
C GLY A 98 -7.79 -8.43 7.06
N ALA A 99 -7.78 -7.08 7.01
CA ALA A 99 -9.00 -6.27 6.99
C ALA A 99 -9.90 -6.63 5.81
N TYR A 100 -9.31 -6.65 4.60
CA TYR A 100 -10.03 -6.93 3.36
C TYR A 100 -10.75 -8.28 3.37
N PHE A 101 -10.05 -9.37 3.69
CA PHE A 101 -10.65 -10.70 3.70
C PHE A 101 -11.76 -10.83 4.75
N SER A 102 -11.53 -10.34 5.96
CA SER A 102 -12.56 -10.37 7.01
C SER A 102 -13.83 -9.66 6.58
N VAL A 103 -13.69 -8.48 5.97
CA VAL A 103 -14.83 -7.70 5.48
C VAL A 103 -15.56 -8.41 4.34
N ILE A 104 -14.82 -8.92 3.36
CA ILE A 104 -15.44 -9.64 2.21
C ILE A 104 -16.27 -10.81 2.69
N PHE A 105 -15.75 -11.63 3.60
CA PHE A 105 -16.49 -12.80 4.10
C PHE A 105 -17.74 -12.40 4.90
N GLY A 106 -17.61 -11.45 5.84
CA GLY A 106 -18.73 -10.95 6.62
C GLY A 106 -19.84 -10.36 5.73
N LEU A 107 -19.44 -9.54 4.76
CA LEU A 107 -20.33 -8.88 3.83
C LEU A 107 -21.05 -9.87 2.91
N LEU A 108 -20.36 -10.86 2.34
CA LEU A 108 -20.96 -11.84 1.44
C LEU A 108 -22.04 -12.66 2.14
N ILE A 109 -21.82 -13.07 3.39
CA ILE A 109 -22.80 -13.83 4.17
C ILE A 109 -23.99 -12.94 4.54
N SER A 110 -23.74 -11.73 5.04
CA SER A 110 -24.80 -10.81 5.47
C SER A 110 -25.69 -10.34 4.31
N LYS A 111 -25.13 -10.13 3.12
CA LYS A 111 -25.90 -9.80 1.92
C LYS A 111 -26.87 -10.90 1.51
N GLN A 112 -26.58 -12.16 1.79
CA GLN A 112 -27.50 -13.25 1.50
C GLN A 112 -28.75 -13.23 2.40
N ILE A 113 -28.67 -12.60 3.56
CA ILE A 113 -29.74 -12.51 4.55
C ILE A 113 -30.54 -11.19 4.37
N ALA A 114 -29.89 -10.15 3.87
CA ALA A 114 -30.45 -8.81 3.75
C ALA A 114 -31.79 -8.80 3.00
N GLY A 115 -32.78 -8.17 3.60
CA GLY A 115 -34.14 -8.02 3.05
C GLY A 115 -35.02 -9.26 3.15
N LYS A 116 -34.54 -10.34 3.79
CA LYS A 116 -35.31 -11.60 3.93
C LYS A 116 -36.01 -11.75 5.28
N THR A 117 -35.67 -10.92 6.27
CA THR A 117 -36.21 -11.02 7.62
C THR A 117 -36.68 -9.67 8.15
N LYS A 118 -37.63 -9.71 9.09
CA LYS A 118 -38.07 -8.50 9.81
C LYS A 118 -37.05 -8.05 10.89
N PHE A 119 -36.01 -8.87 11.13
CA PHE A 119 -34.99 -8.64 12.15
C PHE A 119 -33.67 -8.16 11.57
N ASP A 120 -33.68 -7.65 10.34
CA ASP A 120 -32.45 -7.20 9.62
C ASP A 120 -31.63 -6.21 10.43
N ILE A 121 -32.28 -5.34 11.22
CA ILE A 121 -31.59 -4.34 12.06
C ILE A 121 -30.61 -4.97 13.06
N ILE A 122 -30.86 -6.20 13.52
CA ILE A 122 -30.00 -6.94 14.45
C ILE A 122 -29.16 -7.98 13.69
N LEU A 123 -29.81 -8.71 12.76
CA LEU A 123 -29.17 -9.83 12.09
C LEU A 123 -28.03 -9.40 11.15
N LEU A 124 -28.21 -8.29 10.40
CA LEU A 124 -27.16 -7.85 9.46
C LEU A 124 -25.87 -7.42 10.17
N PRO A 125 -25.88 -6.54 11.20
CA PRO A 125 -24.67 -6.24 11.95
C PRO A 125 -24.06 -7.47 12.61
N MET A 126 -24.90 -8.30 13.26
CA MET A 126 -24.43 -9.48 13.98
C MET A 126 -23.76 -10.49 13.04
N THR A 127 -24.37 -10.80 11.90
CA THR A 127 -23.80 -11.72 10.92
C THR A 127 -22.54 -11.16 10.28
N THR A 128 -22.50 -9.87 9.95
CA THR A 128 -21.30 -9.21 9.40
C THR A 128 -20.13 -9.33 10.36
N ILE A 129 -20.33 -9.01 11.65
CA ILE A 129 -19.28 -9.03 12.66
C ILE A 129 -18.87 -10.48 12.95
N VAL A 130 -19.81 -11.35 13.31
CA VAL A 130 -19.49 -12.72 13.75
C VAL A 130 -18.80 -13.50 12.64
N PHE A 131 -19.40 -13.58 11.45
CA PHE A 131 -18.81 -14.38 10.37
C PHE A 131 -17.56 -13.73 9.79
N GLY A 132 -17.53 -12.41 9.68
CA GLY A 132 -16.32 -11.70 9.22
C GLY A 132 -15.15 -11.90 10.16
N CYS A 133 -15.35 -11.76 11.48
CA CYS A 133 -14.29 -11.97 12.46
C CYS A 133 -13.89 -13.45 12.58
N LEU A 134 -14.84 -14.39 12.55
CA LEU A 134 -14.55 -15.83 12.58
C LEU A 134 -13.70 -16.27 11.38
N LEU A 135 -14.14 -15.93 10.17
CA LEU A 135 -13.41 -16.28 8.96
C LEU A 135 -12.10 -15.49 8.86
N GLY A 136 -12.08 -14.24 9.28
CA GLY A 136 -10.85 -13.44 9.40
C GLY A 136 -9.82 -14.14 10.30
N LYS A 137 -10.23 -14.62 11.47
CA LYS A 137 -9.37 -15.39 12.38
C LYS A 137 -8.87 -16.69 11.74
N PHE A 138 -9.74 -17.40 11.01
CA PHE A 138 -9.36 -18.62 10.31
C PHE A 138 -8.33 -18.38 9.23
N PHE A 139 -8.45 -17.30 8.45
CA PHE A 139 -7.52 -16.98 7.37
C PHE A 139 -6.28 -16.22 7.82
N ALA A 140 -6.26 -15.61 9.02
CA ALA A 140 -5.11 -14.87 9.54
C ALA A 140 -3.78 -15.64 9.50
N PRO A 141 -3.69 -16.95 9.89
CA PRO A 141 -2.43 -17.69 9.81
C PRO A 141 -1.93 -17.86 8.37
N TYR A 142 -2.83 -18.05 7.41
CA TYR A 142 -2.46 -18.19 5.99
C TYR A 142 -1.92 -16.87 5.42
N ILE A 143 -2.56 -15.75 5.76
CA ILE A 143 -2.08 -14.41 5.37
C ILE A 143 -0.71 -14.15 6.00
N SER A 144 -0.55 -14.45 7.29
CA SER A 144 0.73 -14.31 7.99
C SER A 144 1.82 -15.20 7.39
N ALA A 145 1.51 -16.44 7.02
CA ALA A 145 2.45 -17.35 6.36
C ALA A 145 2.93 -16.78 5.01
N ILE A 146 2.02 -16.27 4.18
CA ILE A 146 2.37 -15.63 2.90
C ILE A 146 3.31 -14.43 3.13
N ILE A 147 3.01 -13.57 4.10
CA ILE A 147 3.85 -12.42 4.44
C ILE A 147 5.22 -12.87 4.93
N THR A 148 5.29 -13.93 5.74
CA THR A 148 6.54 -14.51 6.24
C THR A 148 7.39 -15.08 5.10
N GLU A 149 6.79 -15.83 4.16
CA GLU A 149 7.51 -16.34 2.98
C GLU A 149 8.05 -15.22 2.08
N ILE A 150 7.25 -14.16 1.87
CA ILE A 150 7.71 -12.96 1.19
C ILE A 150 8.92 -12.36 1.94
N GLY A 151 8.86 -12.30 3.26
CA GLY A 151 9.95 -11.84 4.11
C GLY A 151 11.22 -12.68 3.93
N VAL A 152 11.11 -14.00 3.89
CA VAL A 152 12.25 -14.90 3.63
C VAL A 152 12.88 -14.64 2.27
N ILE A 153 12.06 -14.45 1.22
CA ILE A 153 12.54 -14.12 -0.13
C ILE A 153 13.30 -12.79 -0.10
N VAL A 154 12.72 -11.76 0.50
CA VAL A 154 13.35 -10.43 0.63
C VAL A 154 14.68 -10.54 1.38
N ASN A 155 14.73 -11.27 2.49
CA ASN A 155 15.95 -11.43 3.29
C ASN A 155 17.08 -12.10 2.47
N LYS A 156 16.79 -13.17 1.74
CA LYS A 156 17.76 -13.80 0.84
C LYS A 156 18.35 -12.84 -0.20
N THR A 157 17.58 -11.85 -0.65
CA THR A 157 18.08 -10.86 -1.63
C THR A 157 19.08 -9.89 -1.03
N THR A 158 19.06 -9.66 0.29
CA THR A 158 20.00 -8.76 0.96
C THR A 158 21.41 -9.32 1.04
N GLU A 159 21.57 -10.64 0.93
CA GLU A 159 22.88 -11.34 0.95
C GLU A 159 23.59 -11.32 -0.42
N LEU A 160 22.91 -10.88 -1.47
CA LEU A 160 23.44 -10.85 -2.82
C LEU A 160 24.47 -9.73 -2.99
N ARG A 161 25.31 -9.87 -4.03
CA ARG A 161 26.20 -8.79 -4.47
C ARG A 161 25.41 -7.53 -4.82
N PRO A 162 25.96 -6.31 -4.65
CA PRO A 162 25.22 -5.05 -4.78
C PRO A 162 24.39 -4.92 -6.06
N ILE A 163 24.87 -5.41 -7.21
CA ILE A 163 24.11 -5.37 -8.47
C ILE A 163 22.86 -6.23 -8.39
N LEU A 164 23.00 -7.50 -7.99
CA LEU A 164 21.87 -8.43 -7.89
C LEU A 164 20.93 -8.02 -6.75
N MET A 165 21.47 -7.62 -5.61
CA MET A 165 20.69 -7.09 -4.49
C MET A 165 19.87 -5.86 -4.93
N GLY A 166 20.50 -4.91 -5.58
CA GLY A 166 19.84 -3.69 -6.07
C GLY A 166 18.70 -4.01 -7.04
N LEU A 167 18.95 -4.89 -8.00
CA LEU A 167 17.94 -5.30 -8.98
C LEU A 167 16.77 -6.04 -8.33
N THR A 168 17.06 -7.08 -7.56
CA THR A 168 16.02 -7.96 -7.01
C THR A 168 15.22 -7.27 -5.91
N LEU A 169 15.89 -6.61 -4.98
CA LEU A 169 15.25 -5.99 -3.82
C LEU A 169 14.37 -4.79 -4.23
N SER A 170 14.84 -3.96 -5.16
CA SER A 170 14.03 -2.84 -5.67
C SER A 170 12.76 -3.31 -6.39
N VAL A 171 12.87 -4.35 -7.21
CA VAL A 171 11.71 -4.93 -7.92
C VAL A 171 10.73 -5.55 -6.93
N ILE A 172 11.22 -6.40 -6.03
CA ILE A 172 10.35 -7.11 -5.07
C ILE A 172 9.65 -6.12 -4.15
N MET A 173 10.39 -5.19 -3.51
CA MET A 173 9.79 -4.22 -2.59
C MET A 173 8.89 -3.23 -3.31
N GLY A 174 9.20 -2.84 -4.53
CA GLY A 174 8.33 -2.03 -5.37
C GLY A 174 7.01 -2.72 -5.69
N ILE A 175 7.04 -4.00 -6.07
CA ILE A 175 5.85 -4.82 -6.29
C ILE A 175 5.04 -4.94 -5.00
N ILE A 176 5.67 -5.24 -3.87
CA ILE A 176 5.02 -5.36 -2.55
C ILE A 176 4.32 -4.05 -2.17
N LEU A 177 4.95 -2.89 -2.39
CA LEU A 177 4.33 -1.59 -2.13
C LEU A 177 3.04 -1.39 -2.92
N THR A 178 3.02 -1.83 -4.17
CA THR A 178 1.83 -1.68 -5.03
C THR A 178 0.76 -2.71 -4.68
N LEU A 179 1.13 -3.87 -4.15
CA LEU A 179 0.18 -4.86 -3.64
C LEU A 179 -0.47 -4.38 -2.33
N PRO A 180 -1.67 -4.87 -1.99
CA PRO A 180 -2.34 -4.52 -0.74
C PRO A 180 -1.71 -5.25 0.48
N ILE A 181 -0.39 -5.12 0.62
CA ILE A 181 0.44 -5.70 1.68
C ILE A 181 1.25 -4.57 2.30
N SER A 182 1.48 -4.61 3.61
CA SER A 182 2.26 -3.59 4.30
C SER A 182 3.76 -3.74 4.01
N SER A 183 4.24 -3.10 2.96
CA SER A 183 5.67 -3.07 2.59
C SER A 183 6.55 -2.46 3.70
N ALA A 184 6.05 -1.46 4.41
CA ALA A 184 6.75 -0.89 5.56
C ALA A 184 6.90 -1.90 6.69
N ALA A 185 5.85 -2.68 7.01
CA ALA A 185 5.93 -3.73 8.01
C ALA A 185 6.96 -4.80 7.64
N ILE A 186 7.05 -5.18 6.37
CA ILE A 186 8.08 -6.12 5.89
C ILE A 186 9.47 -5.51 6.05
N GLY A 187 9.69 -4.27 5.62
CA GLY A 187 10.97 -3.60 5.78
C GLY A 187 11.45 -3.50 7.23
N ILE A 188 10.52 -3.20 8.15
CA ILE A 188 10.81 -3.12 9.59
C ILE A 188 11.08 -4.51 10.17
N SER A 189 10.26 -5.51 9.87
CA SER A 189 10.41 -6.86 10.43
C SER A 189 11.73 -7.54 10.01
N LEU A 190 12.23 -7.20 8.82
CA LEU A 190 13.50 -7.69 8.31
C LEU A 190 14.71 -6.85 8.74
N GLY A 191 14.47 -5.71 9.39
CA GLY A 191 15.54 -4.79 9.78
C GLY A 191 16.35 -4.24 8.60
N LEU A 192 15.70 -4.03 7.44
CA LEU A 192 16.40 -3.54 6.24
C LEU A 192 17.12 -2.23 6.55
N SER A 193 18.40 -2.16 6.21
CA SER A 193 19.24 -1.00 6.48
C SER A 193 20.28 -0.77 5.38
N GLY A 194 20.95 0.37 5.42
CA GLY A 194 22.04 0.70 4.50
C GLY A 194 21.61 0.63 3.03
N LEU A 195 22.45 0.05 2.18
CA LEU A 195 22.23 -0.06 0.74
C LEU A 195 21.00 -0.89 0.38
N ALA A 196 20.69 -1.93 1.16
CA ALA A 196 19.51 -2.76 0.95
C ALA A 196 18.21 -1.94 1.13
N ALA A 197 18.14 -1.14 2.20
CA ALA A 197 17.00 -0.23 2.41
C ALA A 197 16.92 0.87 1.34
N GLY A 198 18.06 1.38 0.88
CA GLY A 198 18.13 2.36 -0.22
C GLY A 198 17.62 1.80 -1.54
N ALA A 199 18.00 0.56 -1.88
CA ALA A 199 17.50 -0.13 -3.08
C ALA A 199 16.00 -0.37 -3.01
N ALA A 200 15.51 -0.88 -1.89
CA ALA A 200 14.09 -1.11 -1.65
C ALA A 200 13.26 0.18 -1.79
N LEU A 201 13.72 1.26 -1.17
CA LEU A 201 13.11 2.58 -1.26
C LEU A 201 13.08 3.10 -2.71
N THR A 202 14.18 2.97 -3.45
CA THR A 202 14.26 3.38 -4.86
C THR A 202 13.23 2.63 -5.71
N GLY A 203 13.09 1.32 -5.51
CA GLY A 203 12.09 0.51 -6.20
C GLY A 203 10.65 0.97 -5.88
N CYS A 204 10.38 1.26 -4.61
CA CYS A 204 9.11 1.82 -4.17
C CYS A 204 8.83 3.19 -4.81
N CYS A 205 9.83 4.07 -4.92
CA CYS A 205 9.69 5.36 -5.61
C CYS A 205 9.38 5.17 -7.10
N CYS A 206 9.99 4.17 -7.76
CA CYS A 206 9.71 3.86 -9.16
C CYS A 206 8.25 3.45 -9.39
N GLN A 207 7.67 2.69 -8.47
CA GLN A 207 6.26 2.33 -8.57
C GLN A 207 5.35 3.55 -8.41
N MET A 208 5.59 4.38 -7.40
CA MET A 208 4.71 5.52 -7.11
C MET A 208 4.82 6.62 -8.17
N ILE A 209 6.02 7.12 -8.40
CA ILE A 209 6.26 8.18 -9.40
C ILE A 209 6.02 7.66 -10.81
N GLY A 210 6.40 6.41 -11.10
CA GLY A 210 6.15 5.79 -12.38
C GLY A 210 4.66 5.73 -12.72
N PHE A 211 3.83 5.19 -11.83
CA PHE A 211 2.39 5.16 -12.04
C PHE A 211 1.78 6.57 -12.09
N ALA A 212 2.25 7.51 -11.26
CA ALA A 212 1.77 8.89 -11.29
C ALA A 212 1.97 9.53 -12.67
N VAL A 213 3.19 9.42 -13.23
CA VAL A 213 3.50 10.00 -14.55
C VAL A 213 2.76 9.30 -15.68
N MET A 214 2.61 7.97 -15.61
CA MET A 214 1.86 7.20 -16.62
C MET A 214 0.37 7.54 -16.63
N SER A 215 -0.20 7.85 -15.47
CA SER A 215 -1.64 8.10 -15.30
C SER A 215 -2.06 9.55 -15.58
N TYR A 216 -1.11 10.42 -15.89
CA TYR A 216 -1.35 11.86 -16.08
C TYR A 216 -2.37 12.15 -17.19
N ASP A 217 -2.31 11.41 -18.31
CA ASP A 217 -3.23 11.60 -19.43
C ASP A 217 -4.67 11.10 -19.15
N ASP A 218 -4.84 10.21 -18.15
CA ASP A 218 -6.10 9.50 -17.89
C ASP A 218 -6.84 10.03 -16.63
N ASN A 219 -6.19 10.86 -15.78
CA ASN A 219 -6.70 11.28 -14.49
C ASN A 219 -6.46 12.77 -14.22
N ASP A 220 -7.22 13.33 -13.26
CA ASP A 220 -6.99 14.68 -12.75
C ASP A 220 -5.69 14.78 -11.93
N LEU A 221 -5.21 16.00 -11.72
CA LEU A 221 -3.97 16.28 -10.98
C LEU A 221 -4.02 15.77 -9.54
N GLY A 222 -5.19 15.83 -8.87
CA GLY A 222 -5.34 15.34 -7.51
C GLY A 222 -5.13 13.83 -7.42
N THR A 223 -5.68 13.08 -8.36
CA THR A 223 -5.49 11.63 -8.48
C THR A 223 -4.02 11.28 -8.79
N VAL A 224 -3.39 11.99 -9.74
CA VAL A 224 -1.96 11.80 -10.06
C VAL A 224 -1.08 12.05 -8.83
N PHE A 225 -1.37 13.12 -8.08
CA PHE A 225 -0.66 13.43 -6.84
C PHE A 225 -0.88 12.37 -5.76
N SER A 226 -2.10 11.85 -5.66
CA SER A 226 -2.45 10.76 -4.74
C SER A 226 -1.67 9.47 -5.03
N ILE A 227 -1.45 9.14 -6.30
CA ILE A 227 -0.61 8.00 -6.71
C ILE A 227 0.86 8.26 -6.36
N GLY A 228 1.38 9.42 -6.70
CA GLY A 228 2.80 9.75 -6.55
C GLY A 228 3.25 9.96 -5.11
N PHE A 229 2.40 10.53 -4.26
CA PHE A 229 2.74 10.88 -2.88
C PHE A 229 1.90 10.19 -1.82
N GLY A 230 0.84 9.49 -2.24
CA GLY A 230 0.03 8.65 -1.37
C GLY A 230 0.41 7.19 -1.52
N THR A 231 -0.08 6.51 -2.57
CA THR A 231 0.22 5.10 -2.83
C THR A 231 -0.07 4.68 -4.27
N SER A 232 0.79 3.84 -4.86
CA SER A 232 0.54 3.18 -6.14
C SER A 232 -0.52 2.07 -6.07
N MET A 233 -0.92 1.65 -4.87
CA MET A 233 -1.92 0.61 -4.64
C MET A 233 -3.28 0.94 -5.28
N ILE A 234 -3.59 2.22 -5.46
CA ILE A 234 -4.80 2.68 -6.15
C ILE A 234 -4.88 2.13 -7.59
N GLN A 235 -3.76 1.79 -8.22
CA GLN A 235 -3.70 1.21 -9.56
C GLN A 235 -3.92 -0.32 -9.61
N ILE A 236 -4.04 -1.01 -8.48
CA ILE A 236 -4.27 -2.47 -8.45
C ILE A 236 -5.45 -2.93 -9.30
N PRO A 237 -6.63 -2.27 -9.23
CA PRO A 237 -7.76 -2.67 -10.06
C PRO A 237 -7.47 -2.57 -11.57
N ASN A 238 -6.65 -1.60 -11.99
CA ASN A 238 -6.23 -1.43 -13.38
C ASN A 238 -5.17 -2.46 -13.77
N ILE A 239 -4.23 -2.78 -12.86
CA ILE A 239 -3.26 -3.87 -13.06
C ILE A 239 -3.97 -5.22 -13.26
N ILE A 240 -5.05 -5.49 -12.53
CA ILE A 240 -5.86 -6.71 -12.71
C ILE A 240 -6.56 -6.73 -14.07
N LYS A 241 -6.96 -5.56 -14.60
CA LYS A 241 -7.56 -5.44 -15.94
C LYS A 241 -6.53 -5.64 -17.04
N ASN A 242 -5.39 -4.95 -16.94
CA ASN A 242 -4.27 -4.99 -17.87
C ASN A 242 -2.92 -5.06 -17.12
N PRO A 243 -2.37 -6.27 -16.87
CA PRO A 243 -1.10 -6.42 -16.13
C PRO A 243 0.11 -5.77 -16.81
N ILE A 244 0.01 -5.47 -18.12
CA ILE A 244 1.12 -4.87 -18.87
C ILE A 244 1.44 -3.46 -18.37
N ILE A 245 0.49 -2.74 -17.81
CA ILE A 245 0.73 -1.42 -17.20
C ILE A 245 1.73 -1.45 -16.04
N TRP A 246 1.98 -2.62 -15.45
CA TRP A 246 2.96 -2.77 -14.36
C TRP A 246 4.40 -2.91 -14.85
N ILE A 247 4.61 -3.29 -16.14
CA ILE A 247 5.96 -3.51 -16.70
C ILE A 247 6.83 -2.24 -16.64
N PRO A 248 6.37 -1.03 -17.02
CA PRO A 248 7.22 0.15 -17.01
C PRO A 248 7.81 0.47 -15.63
N PRO A 249 7.03 0.58 -14.54
CA PRO A 249 7.60 0.85 -13.22
C PRO A 249 8.45 -0.30 -12.67
N ILE A 250 8.16 -1.58 -12.99
CA ILE A 250 9.00 -2.72 -12.62
C ILE A 250 10.36 -2.63 -13.32
N ALA A 251 10.39 -2.38 -14.63
CA ALA A 251 11.64 -2.25 -15.38
C ALA A 251 12.45 -1.04 -14.89
N SER A 252 11.80 0.07 -14.58
CA SER A 252 12.44 1.23 -13.96
C SER A 252 13.04 0.88 -12.59
N SER A 253 12.30 0.14 -11.75
CA SER A 253 12.80 -0.35 -10.46
C SER A 253 14.06 -1.20 -10.62
N ALA A 254 14.07 -2.13 -11.58
CA ALA A 254 15.22 -3.00 -11.84
C ALA A 254 16.48 -2.20 -12.20
N ILE A 255 16.35 -1.23 -13.08
CA ILE A 255 17.49 -0.39 -13.53
C ILE A 255 17.96 0.52 -12.38
N LEU A 256 17.04 1.25 -11.76
CA LEU A 256 17.39 2.24 -10.74
C LEU A 256 17.83 1.63 -9.42
N GLY A 257 17.33 0.44 -9.09
CA GLY A 257 17.81 -0.32 -7.94
C GLY A 257 19.30 -0.68 -8.05
N VAL A 258 19.75 -1.09 -9.24
CA VAL A 258 21.18 -1.32 -9.51
C VAL A 258 21.99 -0.05 -9.38
N LEU A 259 21.51 1.06 -9.96
CA LEU A 259 22.19 2.35 -9.86
C LEU A 259 22.25 2.87 -8.42
N SER A 260 21.19 2.65 -7.64
CA SER A 260 21.11 3.01 -6.22
C SER A 260 22.20 2.32 -5.39
N THR A 261 22.48 1.04 -5.62
CA THR A 261 23.44 0.26 -4.83
C THR A 261 24.87 0.39 -5.32
N THR A 262 25.09 0.62 -6.62
CA THR A 262 26.44 0.60 -7.23
C THR A 262 27.03 1.99 -7.39
N ILE A 263 26.31 2.90 -8.06
CA ILE A 263 26.80 4.24 -8.42
C ILE A 263 26.52 5.23 -7.29
N PHE A 264 25.27 5.33 -6.90
CA PHE A 264 24.82 6.35 -5.95
C PHE A 264 25.05 5.94 -4.49
N LYS A 265 25.16 4.64 -4.20
CA LYS A 265 25.37 4.07 -2.86
C LYS A 265 24.40 4.66 -1.83
N LEU A 266 23.14 4.84 -2.23
CA LEU A 266 22.12 5.43 -1.38
C LEU A 266 21.79 4.51 -0.22
N SER A 267 21.89 5.01 0.99
CA SER A 267 21.50 4.30 2.21
C SER A 267 20.14 4.79 2.71
N SER A 268 19.43 3.91 3.42
CA SER A 268 18.18 4.25 4.09
C SER A 268 17.96 3.38 5.33
N ASN A 269 16.79 3.50 5.98
CA ASN A 269 16.42 2.72 7.14
C ASN A 269 15.22 1.80 6.86
N SER A 270 14.91 0.95 7.83
CA SER A 270 13.85 -0.06 7.72
C SER A 270 12.45 0.53 7.48
N ILE A 271 12.13 1.66 8.10
CA ILE A 271 10.82 2.32 7.94
C ILE A 271 10.66 2.82 6.51
N ALA A 272 11.67 3.50 5.99
CA ALA A 272 11.66 4.10 4.67
C ALA A 272 11.69 3.07 3.55
N SER A 273 12.31 1.91 3.77
CA SER A 273 12.54 0.89 2.74
C SER A 273 11.27 0.43 2.02
N GLY A 274 10.11 0.52 2.68
CA GLY A 274 8.81 0.15 2.12
C GLY A 274 7.87 1.33 1.85
N MET A 275 8.33 2.59 1.95
CA MET A 275 7.44 3.75 1.89
C MET A 275 7.45 4.49 0.55
N GLY A 276 8.50 4.32 -0.26
CA GLY A 276 8.62 5.07 -1.51
C GLY A 276 8.55 6.58 -1.28
N THR A 277 7.74 7.28 -2.07
CA THR A 277 7.47 8.72 -1.94
C THR A 277 6.26 9.04 -1.05
N SER A 278 5.65 8.03 -0.40
CA SER A 278 4.48 8.21 0.46
C SER A 278 4.77 9.18 1.60
N GLY A 279 4.05 10.31 1.63
CA GLY A 279 4.21 11.36 2.63
C GLY A 279 5.64 11.88 2.80
N PHE A 280 6.53 11.68 1.83
CA PHE A 280 7.97 12.00 1.89
C PHE A 280 8.75 11.26 2.98
N VAL A 281 8.18 10.23 3.60
CA VAL A 281 8.85 9.47 4.69
C VAL A 281 10.16 8.86 4.21
N GLY A 282 10.16 8.26 3.01
CA GLY A 282 11.36 7.69 2.41
C GLY A 282 12.46 8.71 2.18
N GLN A 283 12.10 9.90 1.71
CA GLN A 283 13.03 11.00 1.42
C GLN A 283 13.64 11.57 2.70
N ILE A 284 12.80 11.81 3.71
CA ILE A 284 13.27 12.34 5.01
C ILE A 284 14.20 11.35 5.69
N ALA A 285 13.87 10.08 5.69
CA ALA A 285 14.73 9.04 6.26
C ALA A 285 16.06 8.90 5.50
N SER A 286 16.03 8.97 4.17
CA SER A 286 17.25 8.95 3.36
C SER A 286 18.10 10.19 3.59
N PHE A 287 17.47 11.35 3.74
CA PHE A 287 18.17 12.59 4.09
C PHE A 287 18.87 12.48 5.45
N THR A 288 18.17 11.92 6.45
CA THR A 288 18.75 11.70 7.78
C THR A 288 19.92 10.71 7.75
N ALA A 289 19.84 9.67 6.90
CA ALA A 289 20.88 8.65 6.79
C ALA A 289 22.14 9.11 6.02
N ASN A 290 21.98 9.97 4.99
CA ASN A 290 23.07 10.31 4.07
C ASN A 290 23.51 11.79 4.18
N GLY A 291 22.73 12.67 4.83
CA GLY A 291 23.02 14.09 4.97
C GLY A 291 22.65 14.94 3.75
N MET A 292 22.90 16.25 3.87
CA MET A 292 22.53 17.28 2.88
C MET A 292 23.18 17.09 1.51
N SER A 293 24.39 16.56 1.47
CA SER A 293 25.12 16.29 0.22
C SER A 293 24.42 15.32 -0.73
N TYR A 294 23.52 14.48 -0.20
CA TYR A 294 22.77 13.51 -0.98
C TYR A 294 21.42 14.02 -1.51
N LEU A 295 21.03 15.26 -1.20
CA LEU A 295 19.78 15.84 -1.69
C LEU A 295 19.63 15.78 -3.22
N PRO A 296 20.65 16.13 -4.05
CA PRO A 296 20.55 15.99 -5.50
C PRO A 296 20.35 14.52 -5.92
N THR A 297 21.07 13.60 -5.29
CA THR A 297 20.94 12.14 -5.56
C THR A 297 19.54 11.64 -5.25
N MET A 298 18.93 12.06 -4.14
CA MET A 298 17.57 11.71 -3.79
C MET A 298 16.55 12.25 -4.80
N ILE A 299 16.70 13.50 -5.23
CA ILE A 299 15.83 14.10 -6.26
C ILE A 299 15.93 13.30 -7.56
N ILE A 300 17.15 12.96 -7.97
CA ILE A 300 17.40 12.18 -9.19
C ILE A 300 16.81 10.77 -9.08
N LEU A 301 17.14 10.02 -8.02
CA LEU A 301 16.75 8.62 -7.89
C LEU A 301 15.30 8.40 -7.47
N HIS A 302 14.71 9.33 -6.70
CA HIS A 302 13.35 9.15 -6.19
C HIS A 302 12.27 9.81 -7.05
N PHE A 303 12.64 10.77 -7.92
CA PHE A 303 11.67 11.52 -8.72
C PHE A 303 12.03 11.55 -10.22
N LEU A 304 13.18 12.12 -10.59
CA LEU A 304 13.48 12.39 -11.99
C LEU A 304 13.67 11.12 -12.81
N LEU A 305 14.59 10.25 -12.41
CA LEU A 305 14.85 9.01 -13.15
C LEU A 305 13.65 8.04 -13.15
N PRO A 306 12.94 7.82 -12.03
CA PRO A 306 11.69 7.06 -12.05
C PRO A 306 10.66 7.60 -13.04
N ALA A 307 10.45 8.92 -13.06
CA ALA A 307 9.53 9.57 -13.99
C ALA A 307 9.97 9.35 -15.45
N ILE A 308 11.22 9.66 -15.77
CA ILE A 308 11.74 9.61 -17.14
C ILE A 308 11.75 8.18 -17.68
N LEU A 309 12.36 7.24 -16.95
CA LEU A 309 12.50 5.85 -17.41
C LEU A 309 11.14 5.19 -17.57
N THR A 310 10.28 5.33 -16.57
CA THR A 310 8.93 4.75 -16.64
C THR A 310 8.13 5.34 -17.79
N PHE A 311 8.20 6.67 -17.98
CA PHE A 311 7.50 7.33 -19.08
C PHE A 311 7.99 6.88 -20.45
N ILE A 312 9.30 6.71 -20.64
CA ILE A 312 9.86 6.22 -21.89
C ILE A 312 9.34 4.80 -22.20
N ILE A 313 9.43 3.90 -21.22
CA ILE A 313 8.98 2.50 -21.40
C ILE A 313 7.47 2.47 -21.63
N TYR A 314 6.70 3.27 -20.89
CA TYR A 314 5.25 3.41 -21.09
C TYR A 314 4.90 3.89 -22.49
N LYS A 315 5.54 4.94 -22.99
CA LYS A 315 5.28 5.45 -24.35
C LYS A 315 5.61 4.41 -25.42
N LEU A 316 6.67 3.61 -25.24
CA LEU A 316 7.01 2.51 -26.14
C LEU A 316 5.92 1.43 -26.16
N LEU A 317 5.40 1.03 -24.99
CA LEU A 317 4.33 0.03 -24.89
C LEU A 317 2.99 0.59 -25.42
N LYS A 318 2.71 1.85 -25.17
CA LYS A 318 1.52 2.55 -25.70
C LYS A 318 1.56 2.63 -27.22
N LYS A 319 2.73 2.97 -27.81
CA LYS A 319 2.94 2.97 -29.28
C LYS A 319 2.74 1.58 -29.92
N LYS A 320 3.10 0.51 -29.19
CA LYS A 320 2.87 -0.87 -29.65
C LYS A 320 1.44 -1.38 -29.41
N GLY A 321 0.55 -0.57 -28.82
CA GLY A 321 -0.84 -0.94 -28.56
C GLY A 321 -1.08 -1.84 -27.35
N TYR A 322 -0.04 -2.13 -26.55
CA TYR A 322 -0.16 -2.95 -25.34
C TYR A 322 -0.84 -2.19 -24.19
N ILE A 323 -0.69 -0.87 -24.15
CA ILE A 323 -1.35 0.01 -23.18
C ILE A 323 -2.20 1.00 -23.97
N LYS A 324 -3.46 1.15 -23.58
CA LYS A 324 -4.45 2.01 -24.25
C LYS A 324 -4.78 3.21 -23.38
N ALA A 325 -5.36 4.25 -23.99
CA ALA A 325 -5.95 5.36 -23.23
C ALA A 325 -7.07 4.84 -22.33
N GLY A 326 -7.09 5.32 -21.07
CA GLY A 326 -8.03 4.89 -20.04
C GLY A 326 -7.62 3.63 -19.25
N ASP A 327 -6.53 2.93 -19.62
CA ASP A 327 -6.06 1.75 -18.87
C ASP A 327 -5.58 2.11 -17.44
N LEU A 328 -5.25 3.37 -17.18
CA LEU A 328 -4.78 3.90 -15.90
C LEU A 328 -5.83 4.77 -15.20
N LYS A 329 -7.05 4.86 -15.74
CA LYS A 329 -8.11 5.70 -15.18
C LYS A 329 -8.64 5.11 -13.88
N ILE A 330 -8.71 5.95 -12.84
CA ILE A 330 -9.23 5.66 -11.49
C ILE A 330 -10.65 6.22 -11.34
#